data_613d0c45f7c56d16bd2f18c9d94ad9dc
#
_entry.id   613d0c45f7c56d16bd2f18c9d94ad9dc
#
_cell.length_a   1.000
_cell.length_b   1.000
_cell.length_c   1.000
_cell.angle_alpha   90.00
_cell.angle_beta   90.00
_cell.angle_gamma   90.00
#
_symmetry.space_group_name_H-M   'P 1'
#
loop_
_entity.id
_entity.type
_entity.pdbx_description
1 polymer ?
#
loop_
_entity_poly.entity_id
_entity_poly.type
_entity_poly.pdbx_seq_one_letter_code
_entity_poly.pdbx_strand_id
1 'polypeptide(L)'
;FALAFPMFSMNVYDRVVPNRAVETLWALAIGVILVLGADLAMRLLRSRFVDEASARVDVQLSATLMERVLGMRLENRPESVGSFAANLRGFEQVRDFIASGTVTALIDLPFALLFVVVLAWISPWLAVPVVAAALLILLMGWVLQHRLHELSESTWRAGAQRNATLVESLTGIETIKAQGAESVVQARWERANAFLAATGVKMRGVSSTAMYLTSFLTQAVTVSIVIVGVYLIHERELTMGALIAASMLAGRALAPAGQIVGLLMQYQGARTAMNSLEQIMAKPVERPAGDNFIQRPQLRGDIEFRNVSFAYGEDD
;
A
#
# COMPACT_ATOMS: atom_id res chain seq x y z
N PHE A 1 -11.29 -19.22 11.63
CA PHE A 1 -10.51 -20.19 10.83
C PHE A 1 -9.05 -20.26 11.29
N ALA A 2 -8.35 -19.16 11.47
CA ALA A 2 -6.93 -19.13 11.82
C ALA A 2 -6.57 -19.84 13.15
N LEU A 3 -7.49 -19.97 14.10
CA LEU A 3 -7.30 -20.69 15.35
C LEU A 3 -7.42 -22.22 15.18
N ALA A 4 -8.05 -22.71 14.13
CA ALA A 4 -8.36 -24.13 13.98
C ALA A 4 -7.11 -25.01 13.97
N PHE A 5 -6.07 -24.62 13.21
CA PHE A 5 -4.85 -25.42 13.11
C PHE A 5 -4.01 -25.41 14.40
N PRO A 6 -3.78 -24.29 15.11
CA PRO A 6 -3.16 -24.31 16.43
C PRO A 6 -3.91 -25.17 17.44
N MET A 7 -5.26 -25.07 17.49
CA MET A 7 -6.08 -25.85 18.40
C MET A 7 -6.08 -27.35 18.05
N PHE A 8 -6.05 -27.68 16.77
CA PHE A 8 -5.84 -29.05 16.31
C PHE A 8 -4.51 -29.59 16.81
N SER A 9 -3.41 -28.88 16.58
CA SER A 9 -2.08 -29.29 17.01
C SER A 9 -2.03 -29.51 18.53
N MET A 10 -2.59 -28.57 19.31
CA MET A 10 -2.68 -28.68 20.76
C MET A 10 -3.36 -29.99 21.18
N ASN A 11 -4.57 -30.26 20.62
CA ASN A 11 -5.30 -31.49 20.98
C ASN A 11 -4.58 -32.78 20.54
N VAL A 12 -3.92 -32.75 19.38
CA VAL A 12 -3.14 -33.91 18.92
C VAL A 12 -2.02 -34.24 19.87
N TYR A 13 -1.22 -33.24 20.26
CA TYR A 13 -0.07 -33.49 21.16
C TYR A 13 -0.48 -33.77 22.60
N ASP A 14 -1.55 -33.16 23.09
CA ASP A 14 -1.96 -33.34 24.51
C ASP A 14 -2.89 -34.54 24.76
N ARG A 15 -3.68 -34.95 23.74
CA ARG A 15 -4.68 -36.02 23.92
C ARG A 15 -4.50 -37.20 22.99
N VAL A 16 -4.28 -36.94 21.69
CA VAL A 16 -4.23 -38.03 20.71
C VAL A 16 -2.96 -38.85 20.84
N VAL A 17 -1.80 -38.20 20.91
CA VAL A 17 -0.50 -38.88 20.99
C VAL A 17 -0.34 -39.68 22.27
N PRO A 18 -0.61 -39.15 23.48
CA PRO A 18 -0.48 -39.90 24.73
C PRO A 18 -1.44 -41.10 24.82
N ASN A 19 -2.69 -40.90 24.32
CA ASN A 19 -3.73 -41.93 24.45
C ASN A 19 -3.84 -42.85 23.22
N ARG A 20 -3.01 -42.67 22.20
CA ARG A 20 -3.05 -43.42 20.92
C ARG A 20 -4.45 -43.42 20.25
N ALA A 21 -5.20 -42.33 20.43
CA ALA A 21 -6.60 -42.21 20.00
C ALA A 21 -6.68 -41.83 18.48
N VAL A 22 -6.43 -42.80 17.59
CA VAL A 22 -6.38 -42.62 16.16
C VAL A 22 -7.73 -42.19 15.58
N GLU A 23 -8.84 -42.68 16.16
CA GLU A 23 -10.20 -42.26 15.73
C GLU A 23 -10.45 -40.77 15.96
N THR A 24 -10.02 -40.26 17.10
CA THR A 24 -10.08 -38.84 17.42
C THR A 24 -9.21 -37.99 16.49
N LEU A 25 -8.04 -38.52 16.07
CA LEU A 25 -7.16 -37.86 15.10
C LEU A 25 -7.89 -37.62 13.79
N TRP A 26 -8.54 -38.66 13.24
CA TRP A 26 -9.26 -38.53 11.97
C TRP A 26 -10.45 -37.59 12.05
N ALA A 27 -11.20 -37.61 13.14
CA ALA A 27 -12.32 -36.69 13.38
C ALA A 27 -11.83 -35.21 13.40
N LEU A 28 -10.74 -34.95 14.15
CA LEU A 28 -10.16 -33.62 14.23
C LEU A 28 -9.54 -33.18 12.88
N ALA A 29 -8.89 -34.09 12.16
CA ALA A 29 -8.26 -33.81 10.86
C ALA A 29 -9.33 -33.44 9.81
N ILE A 30 -10.42 -34.20 9.72
CA ILE A 30 -11.53 -33.89 8.83
C ILE A 30 -12.13 -32.51 9.17
N GLY A 31 -12.34 -32.25 10.47
CA GLY A 31 -12.87 -30.94 10.90
C GLY A 31 -11.94 -29.79 10.49
N VAL A 32 -10.63 -29.91 10.69
CA VAL A 32 -9.67 -28.87 10.29
C VAL A 32 -9.59 -28.72 8.78
N ILE A 33 -9.61 -29.81 8.00
CA ILE A 33 -9.60 -29.75 6.54
C ILE A 33 -10.84 -28.99 6.01
N LEU A 34 -12.02 -29.24 6.58
CA LEU A 34 -13.24 -28.52 6.24
C LEU A 34 -13.12 -27.01 6.55
N VAL A 35 -12.57 -26.66 7.72
CA VAL A 35 -12.32 -25.28 8.13
C VAL A 35 -11.31 -24.61 7.19
N LEU A 36 -10.22 -25.30 6.82
CA LEU A 36 -9.23 -24.77 5.86
C LEU A 36 -9.83 -24.59 4.47
N GLY A 37 -10.71 -25.52 4.02
CA GLY A 37 -11.45 -25.36 2.76
C GLY A 37 -12.38 -24.15 2.77
N ALA A 38 -13.09 -23.94 3.88
CA ALA A 38 -13.93 -22.75 4.06
C ALA A 38 -13.09 -21.44 4.08
N ASP A 39 -11.93 -21.45 4.78
CA ASP A 39 -10.99 -20.33 4.80
C ASP A 39 -10.49 -19.98 3.39
N LEU A 40 -10.11 -21.01 2.61
CA LEU A 40 -9.70 -20.83 1.22
C LEU A 40 -10.81 -20.21 0.37
N ALA A 41 -12.04 -20.72 0.47
CA ALA A 41 -13.19 -20.18 -0.25
C ALA A 41 -13.45 -18.71 0.11
N MET A 42 -13.41 -18.36 1.41
CA MET A 42 -13.59 -16.99 1.89
C MET A 42 -12.48 -16.05 1.40
N ARG A 43 -11.22 -16.50 1.36
CA ARG A 43 -10.09 -15.71 0.83
C ARG A 43 -10.25 -15.46 -0.67
N LEU A 44 -10.66 -16.45 -1.45
CA LEU A 44 -10.90 -16.30 -2.88
C LEU A 44 -12.07 -15.35 -3.16
N LEU A 45 -13.16 -15.46 -2.40
CA LEU A 45 -14.29 -14.54 -2.53
C LEU A 45 -13.88 -13.10 -2.14
N ARG A 46 -13.18 -12.93 -1.02
CA ARG A 46 -12.67 -11.63 -0.58
C ARG A 46 -11.80 -10.97 -1.67
N SER A 47 -10.84 -11.71 -2.24
CA SER A 47 -9.98 -11.21 -3.31
C SER A 47 -10.82 -10.71 -4.49
N ARG A 48 -11.76 -11.52 -4.98
CA ARG A 48 -12.64 -11.14 -6.09
C ARG A 48 -13.44 -9.87 -5.81
N PHE A 49 -14.03 -9.75 -4.61
CA PHE A 49 -14.82 -8.56 -4.24
C PHE A 49 -13.94 -7.30 -4.18
N VAL A 50 -12.76 -7.41 -3.59
CA VAL A 50 -11.82 -6.28 -3.52
C VAL A 50 -11.34 -5.87 -4.91
N ASP A 51 -11.00 -6.84 -5.78
CA ASP A 51 -10.56 -6.58 -7.14
C ASP A 51 -11.67 -5.94 -7.99
N GLU A 52 -12.91 -6.42 -7.88
CA GLU A 52 -14.05 -5.85 -8.60
C GLU A 52 -14.41 -4.44 -8.10
N ALA A 53 -14.38 -4.22 -6.78
CA ALA A 53 -14.59 -2.89 -6.21
C ALA A 53 -13.50 -1.91 -6.68
N SER A 54 -12.24 -2.34 -6.68
CA SER A 54 -11.10 -1.55 -7.15
C SER A 54 -11.21 -1.20 -8.63
N ALA A 55 -11.62 -2.15 -9.47
CA ALA A 55 -11.82 -1.90 -10.90
C ALA A 55 -12.93 -0.87 -11.15
N ARG A 56 -14.02 -0.90 -10.38
CA ARG A 56 -15.08 0.11 -10.50
C ARG A 56 -14.60 1.50 -10.09
N VAL A 57 -13.86 1.59 -8.98
CA VAL A 57 -13.27 2.87 -8.53
C VAL A 57 -12.29 3.40 -9.56
N ASP A 58 -11.47 2.54 -10.16
CA ASP A 58 -10.50 2.89 -11.19
C ASP A 58 -11.17 3.55 -12.41
N VAL A 59 -12.20 2.92 -12.95
CA VAL A 59 -12.95 3.45 -14.10
C VAL A 59 -13.61 4.80 -13.77
N GLN A 60 -14.27 4.91 -12.62
CA GLN A 60 -14.93 6.15 -12.22
C GLN A 60 -13.95 7.29 -11.98
N LEU A 61 -12.87 7.01 -11.24
CA LEU A 61 -11.86 8.02 -10.91
C LEU A 61 -11.11 8.49 -12.16
N SER A 62 -10.73 7.55 -13.04
CA SER A 62 -10.08 7.87 -14.31
C SER A 62 -10.97 8.73 -15.20
N ALA A 63 -12.27 8.42 -15.30
CA ALA A 63 -13.23 9.23 -16.06
C ALA A 63 -13.36 10.64 -15.48
N THR A 64 -13.53 10.77 -14.17
CA THR A 64 -13.65 12.06 -13.48
C THR A 64 -12.39 12.92 -13.62
N LEU A 65 -11.20 12.29 -13.50
CA LEU A 65 -9.93 12.99 -13.72
C LEU A 65 -9.81 13.50 -15.16
N MET A 66 -10.16 12.68 -16.14
CA MET A 66 -10.09 13.08 -17.55
C MET A 66 -11.08 14.18 -17.88
N GLU A 67 -12.32 14.09 -17.38
CA GLU A 67 -13.32 15.17 -17.49
C GLU A 67 -12.79 16.48 -16.91
N ARG A 68 -12.17 16.41 -15.72
CA ARG A 68 -11.60 17.60 -15.07
C ARG A 68 -10.46 18.20 -15.84
N VAL A 69 -9.56 17.36 -16.38
CA VAL A 69 -8.42 17.78 -17.20
C VAL A 69 -8.88 18.47 -18.48
N LEU A 70 -9.86 17.87 -19.18
CA LEU A 70 -10.40 18.44 -20.42
C LEU A 70 -11.22 19.72 -20.17
N GLY A 71 -11.82 19.84 -18.98
CA GLY A 71 -12.61 21.02 -18.59
C GLY A 71 -11.79 22.14 -17.96
N MET A 72 -10.48 22.01 -17.76
CA MET A 72 -9.65 23.06 -17.18
C MET A 72 -9.56 24.29 -18.10
N ARG A 73 -9.54 25.50 -17.49
CA ARG A 73 -9.30 26.74 -18.21
C ARG A 73 -7.91 26.75 -18.82
N LEU A 74 -7.77 27.28 -20.04
CA LEU A 74 -6.49 27.34 -20.77
C LEU A 74 -5.40 28.11 -20.02
N GLU A 75 -5.78 29.14 -19.24
CA GLU A 75 -4.84 29.88 -18.37
C GLU A 75 -4.13 29.00 -17.33
N ASN A 76 -4.76 27.92 -16.93
CA ASN A 76 -4.24 26.94 -15.94
C ASN A 76 -3.56 25.74 -16.61
N ARG A 77 -3.24 25.85 -17.91
CA ARG A 77 -2.52 24.81 -18.63
C ARG A 77 -1.19 24.51 -17.92
N PRO A 78 -0.84 23.23 -17.72
CA PRO A 78 0.44 22.88 -17.13
C PRO A 78 1.61 23.27 -18.04
N GLU A 79 2.69 23.82 -17.46
CA GLU A 79 3.91 24.18 -18.17
C GLU A 79 4.56 22.99 -18.86
N SER A 80 4.52 21.81 -18.25
CA SER A 80 5.06 20.57 -18.79
C SER A 80 4.00 19.49 -18.90
N VAL A 81 3.71 19.06 -20.13
CA VAL A 81 2.75 17.98 -20.44
C VAL A 81 3.24 16.63 -19.86
N GLY A 82 4.55 16.38 -19.91
CA GLY A 82 5.12 15.13 -19.41
C GLY A 82 5.06 15.03 -17.89
N SER A 83 5.33 16.12 -17.16
CA SER A 83 5.17 16.17 -15.71
C SER A 83 3.71 16.01 -15.30
N PHE A 84 2.82 16.67 -16.00
CA PHE A 84 1.38 16.58 -15.76
C PHE A 84 0.83 15.16 -15.99
N ALA A 85 1.23 14.51 -17.08
CA ALA A 85 0.86 13.12 -17.35
C ALA A 85 1.41 12.15 -16.28
N ALA A 86 2.61 12.41 -15.75
CA ALA A 86 3.17 11.63 -14.66
C ALA A 86 2.36 11.80 -13.37
N ASN A 87 1.92 13.03 -13.07
CA ASN A 87 1.08 13.30 -11.89
C ASN A 87 -0.29 12.66 -12.01
N LEU A 88 -0.91 12.69 -13.21
CA LEU A 88 -2.17 11.99 -13.45
C LEU A 88 -2.07 10.48 -13.19
N ARG A 89 -0.97 9.83 -13.60
CA ARG A 89 -0.75 8.41 -13.28
C ARG A 89 -0.59 8.13 -11.80
N GLY A 90 -0.40 9.15 -10.98
CA GLY A 90 -0.36 9.00 -9.53
C GLY A 90 -1.62 8.39 -8.92
N PHE A 91 -2.78 8.50 -9.59
CA PHE A 91 -4.00 7.88 -9.10
C PHE A 91 -3.87 6.35 -8.99
N GLU A 92 -3.07 5.70 -9.84
CA GLU A 92 -2.79 4.27 -9.77
C GLU A 92 -2.17 3.89 -8.43
N GLN A 93 -1.25 4.70 -7.91
CA GLN A 93 -0.64 4.47 -6.58
C GLN A 93 -1.65 4.63 -5.44
N VAL A 94 -2.56 5.61 -5.55
CA VAL A 94 -3.64 5.80 -4.57
C VAL A 94 -4.60 4.61 -4.59
N ARG A 95 -5.03 4.20 -5.78
CA ARG A 95 -5.86 3.01 -5.97
C ARG A 95 -5.21 1.77 -5.37
N ASP A 96 -3.95 1.49 -5.74
CA ASP A 96 -3.22 0.30 -5.30
C ASP A 96 -3.05 0.29 -3.78
N PHE A 97 -2.82 1.44 -3.16
CA PHE A 97 -2.78 1.58 -1.70
C PHE A 97 -4.13 1.22 -1.07
N ILE A 98 -5.24 1.72 -1.61
CA ILE A 98 -6.58 1.44 -1.08
C ILE A 98 -6.96 -0.03 -1.32
N ALA A 99 -6.68 -0.55 -2.52
CA ALA A 99 -7.11 -1.88 -2.95
C ALA A 99 -6.32 -3.03 -2.33
N SER A 100 -4.99 -2.89 -2.23
CA SER A 100 -4.13 -4.05 -2.00
C SER A 100 -3.90 -4.43 -0.55
N GLY A 101 -3.84 -3.47 0.35
CA GLY A 101 -3.33 -3.75 1.69
C GLY A 101 -4.15 -3.15 2.83
N THR A 102 -4.70 -1.96 2.62
CA THR A 102 -5.33 -1.18 3.70
C THR A 102 -6.58 -1.87 4.23
N VAL A 103 -7.44 -2.36 3.33
CA VAL A 103 -8.66 -3.10 3.71
C VAL A 103 -8.30 -4.41 4.43
N THR A 104 -7.29 -5.13 3.91
CA THR A 104 -6.83 -6.39 4.52
C THR A 104 -6.24 -6.15 5.91
N ALA A 105 -5.35 -5.19 6.07
CA ALA A 105 -4.75 -4.89 7.35
C ALA A 105 -5.77 -4.40 8.39
N LEU A 106 -6.72 -3.56 7.97
CA LEU A 106 -7.78 -3.07 8.87
C LEU A 106 -8.67 -4.21 9.39
N ILE A 107 -8.96 -5.20 8.54
CA ILE A 107 -9.72 -6.39 8.93
C ILE A 107 -8.89 -7.32 9.82
N ASP A 108 -7.61 -7.51 9.51
CA ASP A 108 -6.76 -8.47 10.21
C ASP A 108 -6.29 -7.96 11.59
N LEU A 109 -6.31 -6.63 11.83
CA LEU A 109 -5.88 -6.00 13.09
C LEU A 109 -6.70 -6.44 14.32
N PRO A 110 -8.06 -6.47 14.30
CA PRO A 110 -8.85 -7.02 15.39
C PRO A 110 -8.56 -8.50 15.68
N PHE A 111 -8.26 -9.28 14.63
CA PHE A 111 -7.90 -10.68 14.79
C PHE A 111 -6.51 -10.88 15.42
N ALA A 112 -5.54 -10.00 15.12
CA ALA A 112 -4.26 -10.00 15.81
C ALA A 112 -4.43 -9.83 17.32
N LEU A 113 -5.29 -8.89 17.72
CA LEU A 113 -5.62 -8.64 19.12
C LEU A 113 -6.30 -9.86 19.76
N LEU A 114 -7.21 -10.50 19.04
CA LEU A 114 -7.83 -11.74 19.47
C LEU A 114 -6.79 -12.86 19.66
N PHE A 115 -5.80 -13.00 18.78
CA PHE A 115 -4.73 -14.00 18.96
C PHE A 115 -3.87 -13.71 20.19
N VAL A 116 -3.57 -12.42 20.47
CA VAL A 116 -2.87 -12.04 21.71
C VAL A 116 -3.71 -12.38 22.94
N VAL A 117 -5.04 -12.13 22.92
CA VAL A 117 -5.94 -12.49 24.02
C VAL A 117 -5.98 -14.01 24.24
N VAL A 118 -6.10 -14.79 23.17
CA VAL A 118 -6.07 -16.26 23.26
C VAL A 118 -4.72 -16.75 23.81
N LEU A 119 -3.64 -16.12 23.40
CA LEU A 119 -2.29 -16.44 23.89
C LEU A 119 -2.14 -16.12 25.38
N ALA A 120 -2.67 -14.97 25.81
CA ALA A 120 -2.71 -14.56 27.21
C ALA A 120 -3.62 -15.49 28.07
N TRP A 121 -4.66 -16.05 27.45
CA TRP A 121 -5.52 -17.05 28.11
C TRP A 121 -4.81 -18.41 28.31
N ILE A 122 -3.96 -18.81 27.35
CA ILE A 122 -3.11 -20.01 27.50
C ILE A 122 -2.10 -19.79 28.61
N SER A 123 -1.32 -18.70 28.54
CA SER A 123 -0.43 -18.22 29.60
C SER A 123 -0.11 -16.74 29.38
N PRO A 124 -0.31 -15.87 30.38
CA PRO A 124 0.05 -14.46 30.30
C PRO A 124 1.53 -14.22 29.96
N TRP A 125 2.41 -15.07 30.45
CA TRP A 125 3.86 -14.97 30.23
C TRP A 125 4.25 -15.19 28.76
N LEU A 126 3.48 -15.97 28.01
CA LEU A 126 3.71 -16.19 26.58
C LEU A 126 3.24 -14.98 25.72
N ALA A 127 2.29 -14.19 26.22
CA ALA A 127 1.82 -13.00 25.53
C ALA A 127 2.83 -11.83 25.60
N VAL A 128 3.63 -11.74 26.67
CA VAL A 128 4.59 -10.64 26.89
C VAL A 128 5.56 -10.45 25.72
N PRO A 129 6.31 -11.48 25.25
CA PRO A 129 7.25 -11.30 24.15
C PRO A 129 6.54 -10.92 22.83
N VAL A 130 5.31 -11.39 22.61
CA VAL A 130 4.52 -11.06 21.41
C VAL A 130 4.12 -9.58 21.42
N VAL A 131 3.58 -9.08 22.53
CA VAL A 131 3.18 -7.67 22.69
C VAL A 131 4.41 -6.77 22.60
N ALA A 132 5.51 -7.12 23.27
CA ALA A 132 6.74 -6.35 23.20
C ALA A 132 7.28 -6.23 21.77
N ALA A 133 7.31 -7.34 21.02
CA ALA A 133 7.75 -7.33 19.64
C ALA A 133 6.78 -6.56 18.71
N ALA A 134 5.47 -6.70 18.90
CA ALA A 134 4.48 -5.92 18.15
C ALA A 134 4.69 -4.42 18.34
N LEU A 135 4.89 -3.96 19.58
CA LEU A 135 5.17 -2.57 19.88
C LEU A 135 6.50 -2.09 19.26
N LEU A 136 7.55 -2.93 19.30
CA LEU A 136 8.82 -2.61 18.67
C LEU A 136 8.71 -2.50 17.14
N ILE A 137 7.95 -3.40 16.49
CA ILE A 137 7.70 -3.35 15.06
C ILE A 137 6.95 -2.07 14.67
N LEU A 138 5.91 -1.71 15.43
CA LEU A 138 5.14 -0.48 15.19
C LEU A 138 5.97 0.78 15.43
N LEU A 139 6.77 0.81 16.49
CA LEU A 139 7.69 1.91 16.79
C LEU A 139 8.73 2.07 15.68
N MET A 140 9.30 0.98 15.22
CA MET A 140 10.23 0.98 14.09
C MET A 140 9.57 1.55 12.82
N GLY A 141 8.36 1.10 12.49
CA GLY A 141 7.58 1.61 11.37
C GLY A 141 7.37 3.13 11.47
N TRP A 142 7.02 3.61 12.65
CA TRP A 142 6.83 5.05 12.91
C TRP A 142 8.14 5.85 12.75
N VAL A 143 9.26 5.36 13.23
CA VAL A 143 10.58 6.01 13.08
C VAL A 143 11.01 6.06 11.62
N LEU A 144 10.85 4.96 10.88
CA LEU A 144 11.24 4.90 9.49
C LEU A 144 10.35 5.73 8.55
N GLN A 145 9.10 6.00 8.96
CA GLN A 145 8.14 6.77 8.18
C GLN A 145 8.66 8.15 7.79
N HIS A 146 9.36 8.84 8.69
CA HIS A 146 9.88 10.17 8.42
C HIS A 146 10.92 10.17 7.30
N ARG A 147 11.86 9.22 7.32
CA ARG A 147 12.87 9.06 6.26
C ARG A 147 12.26 8.65 4.92
N LEU A 148 11.24 7.80 4.97
CA LEU A 148 10.54 7.37 3.76
C LEU A 148 9.76 8.51 3.09
N HIS A 149 9.22 9.43 3.88
CA HIS A 149 8.51 10.59 3.35
C HIS A 149 9.41 11.47 2.49
N GLU A 150 10.58 11.88 3.00
CA GLU A 150 11.56 12.70 2.28
C GLU A 150 12.04 12.03 0.98
N LEU A 151 12.34 10.74 1.07
CA LEU A 151 12.79 9.96 -0.09
C LEU A 151 11.69 9.79 -1.13
N SER A 152 10.44 9.59 -0.71
CA SER A 152 9.29 9.45 -1.59
C SER A 152 9.02 10.75 -2.37
N GLU A 153 9.01 11.89 -1.68
CA GLU A 153 8.78 13.19 -2.31
C GLU A 153 9.87 13.54 -3.32
N SER A 154 11.13 13.35 -2.96
CA SER A 154 12.25 13.59 -3.87
C SER A 154 12.22 12.68 -5.10
N THR A 155 11.86 11.41 -4.92
CA THR A 155 11.70 10.44 -6.01
C THR A 155 10.55 10.81 -6.93
N TRP A 156 9.43 11.26 -6.36
CA TRP A 156 8.27 11.68 -7.12
C TRP A 156 8.59 12.87 -8.03
N ARG A 157 9.19 13.94 -7.47
CA ARG A 157 9.60 15.13 -8.23
C ARG A 157 10.59 14.79 -9.34
N ALA A 158 11.61 13.99 -9.04
CA ALA A 158 12.62 13.57 -10.02
C ALA A 158 12.00 12.67 -11.11
N GLY A 159 11.06 11.80 -10.75
CA GLY A 159 10.31 10.97 -11.70
C GLY A 159 9.46 11.79 -12.66
N ALA A 160 8.73 12.79 -12.14
CA ALA A 160 7.95 13.72 -12.95
C ALA A 160 8.85 14.52 -13.91
N GLN A 161 9.98 15.04 -13.43
CA GLN A 161 10.95 15.76 -14.26
C GLN A 161 11.57 14.88 -15.35
N ARG A 162 11.89 13.61 -15.03
CA ARG A 162 12.37 12.65 -16.03
C ARG A 162 11.32 12.41 -17.12
N ASN A 163 10.06 12.20 -16.74
CA ASN A 163 8.99 12.00 -17.71
C ASN A 163 8.74 13.26 -18.56
N ALA A 164 8.86 14.45 -17.96
CA ALA A 164 8.82 15.70 -18.70
C ALA A 164 9.91 15.74 -19.77
N THR A 165 11.15 15.47 -19.41
CA THR A 165 12.29 15.43 -20.34
C THR A 165 12.03 14.43 -21.49
N LEU A 166 11.45 13.26 -21.22
CA LEU A 166 11.13 12.27 -22.26
C LEU A 166 10.08 12.81 -23.25
N VAL A 167 8.96 13.32 -22.74
CA VAL A 167 7.85 13.81 -23.58
C VAL A 167 8.31 15.02 -24.40
N GLU A 168 8.99 15.97 -23.78
CA GLU A 168 9.52 17.16 -24.44
C GLU A 168 10.54 16.80 -25.52
N SER A 169 11.43 15.83 -25.24
CA SER A 169 12.42 15.36 -26.22
C SER A 169 11.78 14.67 -27.42
N LEU A 170 10.71 13.90 -27.21
CA LEU A 170 10.00 13.24 -28.30
C LEU A 170 9.19 14.23 -29.13
N THR A 171 8.57 15.21 -28.48
CA THR A 171 7.78 16.26 -29.16
C THR A 171 8.70 17.20 -29.98
N GLY A 172 9.86 17.53 -29.43
CA GLY A 172 10.84 18.44 -30.07
C GLY A 172 11.98 17.73 -30.81
N ILE A 173 11.86 16.45 -31.18
CA ILE A 173 12.97 15.62 -31.69
C ILE A 173 13.60 16.20 -32.97
N GLU A 174 12.80 16.78 -33.83
CA GLU A 174 13.30 17.43 -35.07
C GLU A 174 14.19 18.64 -34.74
N THR A 175 13.77 19.47 -33.78
CA THR A 175 14.54 20.62 -33.33
C THR A 175 15.84 20.18 -32.66
N ILE A 176 15.82 19.15 -31.82
CA ILE A 176 16.99 18.58 -31.15
C ILE A 176 18.00 18.10 -32.19
N LYS A 177 17.53 17.38 -33.22
CA LYS A 177 18.36 16.87 -34.30
C LYS A 177 18.91 17.98 -35.18
N ALA A 178 18.08 18.98 -35.53
CA ALA A 178 18.51 20.12 -36.33
C ALA A 178 19.61 20.96 -35.65
N GLN A 179 19.61 20.99 -34.31
CA GLN A 179 20.60 21.73 -33.52
C GLN A 179 21.80 20.86 -33.06
N GLY A 180 21.80 19.55 -33.32
CA GLY A 180 22.82 18.62 -32.82
C GLY A 180 22.89 18.54 -31.28
N ALA A 181 21.74 18.73 -30.61
CA ALA A 181 21.64 18.86 -29.16
C ALA A 181 21.37 17.52 -28.44
N GLU A 182 21.51 16.38 -29.14
CA GLU A 182 21.22 15.03 -28.59
C GLU A 182 22.02 14.75 -27.32
N SER A 183 23.32 15.11 -27.30
CA SER A 183 24.19 14.86 -26.14
C SER A 183 23.76 15.65 -24.90
N VAL A 184 23.21 16.85 -25.07
CA VAL A 184 22.70 17.68 -23.96
C VAL A 184 21.45 17.07 -23.35
N VAL A 185 20.52 16.60 -24.17
CA VAL A 185 19.30 15.95 -23.74
C VAL A 185 19.62 14.62 -23.08
N GLN A 186 20.52 13.81 -23.67
CA GLN A 186 20.98 12.55 -23.11
C GLN A 186 21.62 12.76 -21.73
N ALA A 187 22.52 13.72 -21.58
CA ALA A 187 23.15 14.03 -20.31
C ALA A 187 22.14 14.47 -19.22
N ARG A 188 21.07 15.18 -19.61
CA ARG A 188 19.97 15.53 -18.70
C ARG A 188 19.23 14.28 -18.23
N TRP A 189 18.90 13.39 -19.16
CA TRP A 189 18.25 12.12 -18.90
C TRP A 189 19.07 11.22 -17.99
N GLU A 190 20.35 11.06 -18.28
CA GLU A 190 21.26 10.24 -17.49
C GLU A 190 21.42 10.74 -16.05
N ARG A 191 21.52 12.07 -15.85
CA ARG A 191 21.56 12.66 -14.51
C ARG A 191 20.28 12.39 -13.70
N ALA A 192 19.11 12.52 -14.34
CA ALA A 192 17.84 12.23 -13.70
C ALA A 192 17.73 10.75 -13.33
N ASN A 193 18.15 9.84 -14.22
CA ASN A 193 18.15 8.41 -13.94
C ASN A 193 19.15 8.00 -12.85
N ALA A 194 20.34 8.57 -12.85
CA ALA A 194 21.34 8.33 -11.80
C ALA A 194 20.82 8.77 -10.42
N PHE A 195 20.16 9.92 -10.34
CA PHE A 195 19.53 10.38 -9.11
C PHE A 195 18.41 9.43 -8.65
N LEU A 196 17.52 9.04 -9.55
CA LEU A 196 16.42 8.10 -9.26
C LEU A 196 16.96 6.73 -8.82
N ALA A 197 17.98 6.22 -9.48
CA ALA A 197 18.63 4.97 -9.11
C ALA A 197 19.24 5.03 -7.70
N ALA A 198 19.99 6.09 -7.40
CA ALA A 198 20.61 6.30 -6.10
C ALA A 198 19.57 6.43 -4.97
N THR A 199 18.51 7.22 -5.21
CA THR A 199 17.43 7.39 -4.24
C THR A 199 16.62 6.10 -4.09
N GLY A 200 16.38 5.38 -5.18
CA GLY A 200 15.72 4.06 -5.17
C GLY A 200 16.50 3.01 -4.37
N VAL A 201 17.85 3.03 -4.44
CA VAL A 201 18.69 2.16 -3.58
C VAL A 201 18.50 2.50 -2.11
N LYS A 202 18.50 3.79 -1.74
CA LYS A 202 18.28 4.22 -0.36
C LYS A 202 16.89 3.78 0.14
N MET A 203 15.87 3.97 -0.69
CA MET A 203 14.48 3.61 -0.36
C MET A 203 14.32 2.10 -0.17
N ARG A 204 14.89 1.29 -1.09
CA ARG A 204 14.94 -0.18 -0.92
C ARG A 204 15.73 -0.60 0.31
N GLY A 205 16.84 0.07 0.62
CA GLY A 205 17.62 -0.20 1.82
C GLY A 205 16.81 -0.02 3.09
N VAL A 206 16.06 1.09 3.22
CA VAL A 206 15.15 1.32 4.35
C VAL A 206 14.06 0.24 4.41
N SER A 207 13.44 -0.08 3.28
CA SER A 207 12.39 -1.10 3.19
C SER A 207 12.89 -2.49 3.56
N SER A 208 14.04 -2.90 3.03
CA SER A 208 14.66 -4.20 3.32
C SER A 208 15.06 -4.32 4.79
N THR A 209 15.63 -3.26 5.36
CA THR A 209 15.99 -3.23 6.78
C THR A 209 14.77 -3.42 7.67
N ALA A 210 13.67 -2.72 7.36
CA ALA A 210 12.41 -2.88 8.08
C ALA A 210 11.86 -4.30 7.99
N MET A 211 11.88 -4.90 6.80
CA MET A 211 11.40 -6.27 6.58
C MET A 211 12.28 -7.31 7.31
N TYR A 212 13.60 -7.19 7.22
CA TYR A 212 14.50 -8.13 7.88
C TYR A 212 14.44 -8.01 9.41
N LEU A 213 14.34 -6.79 9.93
CA LEU A 213 14.21 -6.57 11.36
C LEU A 213 12.87 -7.10 11.90
N THR A 214 11.77 -6.92 11.16
CA THR A 214 10.46 -7.52 11.48
C THR A 214 10.55 -9.05 11.48
N SER A 215 11.20 -9.65 10.49
CA SER A 215 11.41 -11.10 10.43
C SER A 215 12.26 -11.60 11.59
N PHE A 216 13.35 -10.89 11.91
CA PHE A 216 14.19 -11.20 13.06
C PHE A 216 13.40 -11.15 14.37
N LEU A 217 12.63 -10.09 14.61
CA LEU A 217 11.80 -9.95 15.80
C LEU A 217 10.78 -11.09 15.92
N THR A 218 10.15 -11.46 14.81
CA THR A 218 9.19 -12.59 14.77
C THR A 218 9.86 -13.90 15.15
N GLN A 219 11.07 -14.16 14.65
CA GLN A 219 11.82 -15.37 15.01
C GLN A 219 12.30 -15.32 16.47
N ALA A 220 12.78 -14.17 16.94
CA ALA A 220 13.18 -13.97 18.32
C ALA A 220 12.03 -14.21 19.30
N VAL A 221 10.81 -13.80 18.96
CA VAL A 221 9.60 -14.11 19.73
C VAL A 221 9.34 -15.61 19.77
N THR A 222 9.48 -16.30 18.65
CA THR A 222 9.29 -17.76 18.62
C THR A 222 10.28 -18.45 19.56
N VAL A 223 11.54 -18.06 19.53
CA VAL A 223 12.57 -18.58 20.45
C VAL A 223 12.22 -18.24 21.91
N SER A 224 11.81 -17.02 22.19
CA SER A 224 11.41 -16.58 23.53
C SER A 224 10.22 -17.38 24.07
N ILE A 225 9.21 -17.65 23.23
CA ILE A 225 8.06 -18.48 23.60
C ILE A 225 8.49 -19.91 23.94
N VAL A 226 9.42 -20.48 23.16
CA VAL A 226 9.94 -21.83 23.46
C VAL A 226 10.68 -21.83 24.79
N ILE A 227 11.54 -20.84 25.04
CA ILE A 227 12.29 -20.73 26.29
C ILE A 227 11.32 -20.61 27.49
N VAL A 228 10.43 -19.60 27.46
CA VAL A 228 9.46 -19.36 28.54
C VAL A 228 8.54 -20.56 28.71
N GLY A 229 8.09 -21.17 27.60
CA GLY A 229 7.20 -22.31 27.63
C GLY A 229 7.84 -23.57 28.23
N VAL A 230 9.14 -23.80 28.01
CA VAL A 230 9.86 -24.90 28.64
C VAL A 230 9.91 -24.73 30.17
N TYR A 231 10.14 -23.51 30.67
CA TYR A 231 10.08 -23.24 32.11
C TYR A 231 8.67 -23.49 32.67
N LEU A 232 7.62 -23.03 31.99
CA LEU A 232 6.22 -23.23 32.39
C LEU A 232 5.82 -24.73 32.37
N ILE A 233 6.35 -25.49 31.40
CA ILE A 233 6.13 -26.96 31.36
C ILE A 233 6.82 -27.64 32.56
N HIS A 234 8.03 -27.20 32.93
CA HIS A 234 8.75 -27.72 34.07
C HIS A 234 7.98 -27.47 35.39
N GLU A 235 7.34 -26.30 35.49
CA GLU A 235 6.47 -25.96 36.63
C GLU A 235 5.06 -26.58 36.54
N ARG A 236 4.76 -27.37 35.50
CA ARG A 236 3.46 -28.01 35.22
C ARG A 236 2.31 -27.04 34.99
N GLU A 237 2.60 -25.78 34.62
CA GLU A 237 1.61 -24.77 34.29
C GLU A 237 1.22 -24.80 32.80
N LEU A 238 2.00 -25.47 31.94
CA LEU A 238 1.77 -25.54 30.51
C LEU A 238 1.94 -26.95 29.97
N THR A 239 1.16 -27.33 28.96
CA THR A 239 1.31 -28.58 28.22
C THR A 239 2.19 -28.42 26.99
N MET A 240 2.74 -29.54 26.47
CA MET A 240 3.53 -29.52 25.24
C MET A 240 2.70 -29.04 24.02
N GLY A 241 1.46 -29.49 23.93
CA GLY A 241 0.55 -29.06 22.87
C GLY A 241 0.20 -27.59 22.97
N ALA A 242 0.02 -27.04 24.17
CA ALA A 242 -0.20 -25.62 24.39
C ALA A 242 1.01 -24.77 23.97
N LEU A 243 2.25 -25.23 24.21
CA LEU A 243 3.47 -24.56 23.74
C LEU A 243 3.54 -24.51 22.21
N ILE A 244 3.23 -25.63 21.55
CA ILE A 244 3.20 -25.68 20.06
C ILE A 244 2.14 -24.75 19.52
N ALA A 245 0.93 -24.77 20.09
CA ALA A 245 -0.16 -23.87 19.68
C ALA A 245 0.22 -22.39 19.90
N ALA A 246 0.84 -22.06 21.03
CA ALA A 246 1.31 -20.71 21.35
C ALA A 246 2.34 -20.20 20.33
N SER A 247 3.30 -21.05 19.96
CA SER A 247 4.32 -20.71 18.95
C SER A 247 3.69 -20.39 17.58
N MET A 248 2.67 -21.15 17.18
CA MET A 248 1.94 -20.92 15.95
C MET A 248 1.09 -19.64 16.02
N LEU A 249 0.43 -19.38 17.15
CA LEU A 249 -0.39 -18.19 17.36
C LEU A 249 0.44 -16.92 17.39
N ALA A 250 1.65 -16.97 17.95
CA ALA A 250 2.55 -15.81 17.99
C ALA A 250 2.90 -15.30 16.60
N GLY A 251 3.25 -16.19 15.66
CA GLY A 251 3.50 -15.80 14.28
C GLY A 251 2.29 -15.14 13.61
N ARG A 252 1.08 -15.66 13.89
CA ARG A 252 -0.18 -15.09 13.38
C ARG A 252 -0.53 -13.75 14.02
N ALA A 253 -0.26 -13.58 15.32
CA ALA A 253 -0.48 -12.32 16.03
C ALA A 253 0.44 -11.20 15.53
N LEU A 254 1.69 -11.52 15.14
CA LEU A 254 2.66 -10.55 14.65
C LEU A 254 2.52 -10.22 13.15
N ALA A 255 1.88 -11.09 12.35
CA ALA A 255 1.74 -10.90 10.91
C ALA A 255 1.12 -9.54 10.52
N PRO A 256 0.01 -9.07 11.14
CA PRO A 256 -0.55 -7.74 10.82
C PRO A 256 0.38 -6.58 11.19
N ALA A 257 1.19 -6.71 12.23
CA ALA A 257 2.18 -5.66 12.58
C ALA A 257 3.22 -5.48 11.46
N GLY A 258 3.71 -6.59 10.88
CA GLY A 258 4.58 -6.55 9.71
C GLY A 258 3.91 -5.96 8.47
N GLN A 259 2.63 -6.28 8.23
CA GLN A 259 1.85 -5.70 7.13
C GLN A 259 1.67 -4.19 7.28
N ILE A 260 1.41 -3.68 8.48
CA ILE A 260 1.30 -2.25 8.75
C ILE A 260 2.58 -1.51 8.34
N VAL A 261 3.75 -2.06 8.63
CA VAL A 261 5.03 -1.46 8.20
C VAL A 261 5.10 -1.37 6.67
N GLY A 262 4.72 -2.42 5.94
CA GLY A 262 4.62 -2.39 4.48
C GLY A 262 3.64 -1.34 3.95
N LEU A 263 2.47 -1.23 4.61
CA LEU A 263 1.46 -0.23 4.26
C LEU A 263 1.92 1.21 4.53
N LEU A 264 2.65 1.46 5.61
CA LEU A 264 3.23 2.78 5.89
C LEU A 264 4.19 3.22 4.79
N MET A 265 4.91 2.27 4.17
CA MET A 265 5.78 2.56 3.02
C MET A 265 4.98 2.96 1.78
N GLN A 266 3.91 2.22 1.47
CA GLN A 266 3.03 2.51 0.34
C GLN A 266 2.23 3.80 0.56
N TYR A 267 1.82 4.07 1.80
CA TYR A 267 1.08 5.27 2.19
C TYR A 267 1.80 6.56 1.81
N GLN A 268 3.12 6.63 1.97
CA GLN A 268 3.86 7.85 1.62
C GLN A 268 3.80 8.14 0.12
N GLY A 269 3.94 7.12 -0.73
CA GLY A 269 3.76 7.25 -2.18
C GLY A 269 2.34 7.68 -2.55
N ALA A 270 1.33 7.00 -1.98
CA ALA A 270 -0.08 7.31 -2.20
C ALA A 270 -0.46 8.72 -1.73
N ARG A 271 0.04 9.17 -0.57
CA ARG A 271 -0.18 10.53 -0.05
C ARG A 271 0.41 11.60 -0.96
N THR A 272 1.66 11.40 -1.44
CA THR A 272 2.31 12.33 -2.36
C THR A 272 1.53 12.42 -3.68
N ALA A 273 1.09 11.28 -4.20
CA ALA A 273 0.26 11.21 -5.39
C ALA A 273 -1.09 11.88 -5.18
N MET A 274 -1.75 11.65 -4.05
CA MET A 274 -3.05 12.27 -3.70
C MET A 274 -2.95 13.80 -3.63
N ASN A 275 -1.91 14.34 -2.98
CA ASN A 275 -1.68 15.78 -2.93
C ASN A 275 -1.52 16.38 -4.34
N SER A 276 -0.82 15.67 -5.24
CA SER A 276 -0.67 16.12 -6.63
C SER A 276 -1.99 16.08 -7.40
N LEU A 277 -2.83 15.06 -7.17
CA LEU A 277 -4.16 14.96 -7.75
C LEU A 277 -5.11 16.04 -7.22
N GLU A 278 -5.09 16.32 -5.92
CA GLU A 278 -5.87 17.39 -5.29
C GLU A 278 -5.54 18.75 -5.90
N GLN A 279 -4.26 19.05 -6.15
CA GLN A 279 -3.85 20.27 -6.84
C GLN A 279 -4.42 20.37 -8.27
N ILE A 280 -4.50 19.25 -8.99
CA ILE A 280 -5.12 19.20 -10.32
C ILE A 280 -6.64 19.41 -10.22
N MET A 281 -7.28 18.73 -9.28
CA MET A 281 -8.74 18.81 -9.08
C MET A 281 -9.20 20.18 -8.56
N ALA A 282 -8.33 20.91 -7.86
CA ALA A 282 -8.61 22.26 -7.36
C ALA A 282 -8.57 23.35 -8.45
N LYS A 283 -7.96 23.06 -9.61
CA LYS A 283 -7.88 24.03 -10.70
C LYS A 283 -9.26 24.39 -11.22
N PRO A 284 -9.52 25.69 -11.54
CA PRO A 284 -10.82 26.11 -12.08
C PRO A 284 -11.10 25.51 -13.46
N VAL A 285 -12.35 25.17 -13.68
CA VAL A 285 -12.84 24.64 -14.96
C VAL A 285 -13.61 25.70 -15.72
N GLU A 286 -13.71 25.54 -17.05
CA GLU A 286 -14.45 26.46 -17.93
C GLU A 286 -15.95 26.46 -17.63
N ARG A 287 -16.48 25.28 -17.23
CA ARG A 287 -17.91 25.08 -16.92
C ARG A 287 -18.07 24.47 -15.52
N PRO A 288 -18.15 25.30 -14.48
CA PRO A 288 -18.41 24.79 -13.12
C PRO A 288 -19.80 24.11 -13.05
N ALA A 289 -19.89 23.04 -12.24
CA ALA A 289 -21.15 22.38 -11.98
C ALA A 289 -22.10 23.35 -11.23
N GLY A 290 -23.30 23.58 -11.76
CA GLY A 290 -24.30 24.46 -11.15
C GLY A 290 -24.50 25.81 -11.87
N ASP A 291 -23.64 26.18 -12.79
CA ASP A 291 -23.87 27.38 -13.61
C ASP A 291 -24.84 27.10 -14.76
N ASN A 292 -25.80 28.00 -14.92
CA ASN A 292 -26.76 27.91 -16.02
C ASN A 292 -26.13 28.44 -17.31
N PHE A 293 -25.51 27.55 -18.08
CA PHE A 293 -25.02 27.92 -19.43
C PHE A 293 -26.15 27.93 -20.44
N ILE A 294 -26.19 28.97 -21.25
CA ILE A 294 -27.17 29.13 -22.34
C ILE A 294 -26.83 28.08 -23.41
N GLN A 295 -27.70 27.10 -23.60
CA GLN A 295 -27.59 26.16 -24.70
C GLN A 295 -28.27 26.75 -25.96
N ARG A 296 -27.48 27.01 -26.99
CA ARG A 296 -28.00 27.42 -28.31
C ARG A 296 -27.81 26.29 -29.30
N PRO A 297 -28.87 25.56 -29.67
CA PRO A 297 -28.75 24.38 -30.56
C PRO A 297 -28.39 24.77 -32.01
N GLN A 298 -28.60 26.00 -32.40
CA GLN A 298 -28.24 26.52 -33.71
C GLN A 298 -27.56 27.90 -33.60
N LEU A 299 -26.41 28.06 -34.22
CA LEU A 299 -25.69 29.30 -34.37
C LEU A 299 -25.88 29.79 -35.80
N ARG A 300 -26.17 31.09 -35.98
CA ARG A 300 -26.30 31.69 -37.33
C ARG A 300 -24.95 31.91 -38.02
N GLY A 301 -23.87 31.90 -37.28
CA GLY A 301 -22.51 32.00 -37.81
C GLY A 301 -22.00 33.44 -37.95
N ASP A 302 -22.81 34.45 -37.64
CA ASP A 302 -22.37 35.85 -37.66
C ASP A 302 -21.50 36.12 -36.43
N ILE A 303 -20.26 36.59 -36.64
CA ILE A 303 -19.29 36.89 -35.59
C ILE A 303 -18.81 38.31 -35.75
N GLU A 304 -18.94 39.12 -34.70
CA GLU A 304 -18.50 40.51 -34.67
C GLU A 304 -17.62 40.75 -33.44
N PHE A 305 -16.41 41.29 -33.64
CA PHE A 305 -15.51 41.74 -32.59
C PHE A 305 -15.55 43.26 -32.52
N ARG A 306 -15.96 43.82 -31.36
CA ARG A 306 -15.99 45.28 -31.13
C ARG A 306 -15.13 45.58 -29.91
N ASN A 307 -14.01 46.26 -30.11
CA ASN A 307 -13.09 46.74 -29.07
C ASN A 307 -12.72 45.59 -28.07
N VAL A 308 -12.35 44.44 -28.59
CA VAL A 308 -11.94 43.28 -27.78
C VAL A 308 -10.45 43.36 -27.52
N SER A 309 -10.07 43.44 -26.24
CA SER A 309 -8.69 43.28 -25.78
C SER A 309 -8.60 42.00 -24.96
N PHE A 310 -7.52 41.26 -25.12
CA PHE A 310 -7.29 40.00 -24.38
C PHE A 310 -5.80 39.85 -24.06
N ALA A 311 -5.50 39.43 -22.85
CA ALA A 311 -4.15 39.09 -22.42
C ALA A 311 -4.14 37.70 -21.73
N TYR A 312 -3.04 36.96 -21.86
CA TYR A 312 -2.79 35.71 -21.13
C TYR A 312 -2.03 36.00 -19.84
N GLY A 313 -2.71 36.47 -18.81
CA GLY A 313 -2.11 36.78 -17.51
C GLY A 313 -2.36 38.24 -17.09
N GLU A 314 -2.05 38.55 -15.83
CA GLU A 314 -2.22 39.90 -15.27
C GLU A 314 -1.02 40.82 -15.55
N ASP A 315 0.08 40.31 -16.10
CA ASP A 315 1.38 41.00 -16.24
C ASP A 315 1.75 41.40 -17.71
N ASP A 316 0.83 41.28 -18.69
CA ASP A 316 1.04 41.73 -20.06
C ASP A 316 0.22 42.99 -20.42
#